data_5eb7b101297d9002e597dbf6d3ede833
#
_entry.id   5eb7b101297d9002e597dbf6d3ede833
#
_cell.length_a   1.000
_cell.length_b   1.000
_cell.length_c   1.000
_cell.angle_alpha   90.00
_cell.angle_beta   90.00
_cell.angle_gamma   90.00
#
_symmetry.space_group_name_H-M   'P 1'
#
loop_
_entity.id
_entity.type
_entity.pdbx_description
1 polymer ?
#
loop_
_entity_poly.entity_id
_entity_poly.type
_entity_poly.pdbx_seq_one_letter_code
_entity_poly.pdbx_strand_id
1 'polypeptide(L)'
;GHITLDVAHRALKLLEVDEHGFDEVDRRLLRTIIEKFNGGPVGVASLAAAMSEERDAIEDIYEPFLIQIGFLDRTPRGRVATTRAYEYFGLSAPGKDRLW
;
A
#
# COMPACT_ATOMS: atom_id res chain seq x y z
N GLY A 1 -30.20 1.21 -4.88
CA GLY A 1 -29.39 2.24 -5.43
C GLY A 1 -28.77 1.85 -6.73
N HIS A 2 -28.40 2.82 -7.48
CA HIS A 2 -27.72 2.60 -8.72
C HIS A 2 -26.24 2.49 -8.52
N ILE A 3 -25.66 1.39 -8.95
CA ILE A 3 -24.23 1.21 -8.97
C ILE A 3 -23.78 1.41 -10.40
N THR A 4 -22.94 2.41 -10.61
CA THR A 4 -22.38 2.65 -11.95
C THR A 4 -21.36 1.56 -12.27
N LEU A 5 -21.06 1.39 -13.54
CA LEU A 5 -20.04 0.44 -13.97
C LEU A 5 -18.69 0.72 -13.31
N ASP A 6 -18.35 1.99 -13.15
CA ASP A 6 -17.09 2.36 -12.51
C ASP A 6 -17.05 1.93 -11.05
N VAL A 7 -18.15 2.14 -10.33
CA VAL A 7 -18.22 1.74 -8.91
C VAL A 7 -18.15 0.22 -8.80
N ALA A 8 -18.85 -0.50 -9.68
CA ALA A 8 -18.81 -1.95 -9.71
C ALA A 8 -17.40 -2.46 -9.99
N HIS A 9 -16.70 -1.84 -10.93
CA HIS A 9 -15.32 -2.21 -11.27
C HIS A 9 -14.38 -2.02 -10.07
N ARG A 10 -14.52 -0.91 -9.36
CA ARG A 10 -13.70 -0.64 -8.19
C ARG A 10 -13.96 -1.65 -7.09
N ALA A 11 -15.23 -1.95 -6.85
CA ALA A 11 -15.61 -2.93 -5.84
C ALA A 11 -15.04 -4.31 -6.17
N LEU A 12 -15.13 -4.72 -7.42
CA LEU A 12 -14.58 -6.01 -7.84
C LEU A 12 -13.07 -6.08 -7.66
N LYS A 13 -12.36 -5.00 -8.00
CA LYS A 13 -10.91 -4.95 -7.81
C LYS A 13 -10.53 -5.05 -6.35
N LEU A 14 -11.26 -4.39 -5.47
CA LEU A 14 -11.00 -4.46 -4.04
C LEU A 14 -11.28 -5.85 -3.51
N LEU A 15 -12.34 -6.50 -3.98
CA LEU A 15 -12.64 -7.87 -3.60
C LEU A 15 -11.57 -8.83 -4.08
N GLU A 16 -11.05 -8.64 -5.30
CA GLU A 16 -9.96 -9.46 -5.81
C GLU A 16 -8.72 -9.35 -4.93
N VAL A 17 -8.38 -8.14 -4.49
CA VAL A 17 -7.25 -7.92 -3.60
C VAL A 17 -7.44 -8.68 -2.30
N ASP A 18 -8.62 -8.57 -1.69
CA ASP A 18 -8.91 -9.27 -0.44
C ASP A 18 -8.93 -10.79 -0.64
N GLU A 19 -9.47 -11.26 -1.75
CA GLU A 19 -9.51 -12.69 -2.05
C GLU A 19 -8.12 -13.29 -2.28
N HIS A 20 -7.20 -12.51 -2.80
CA HIS A 20 -5.84 -12.97 -3.08
C HIS A 20 -4.89 -12.84 -1.88
N GLY A 21 -5.45 -12.64 -0.69
CA GLY A 21 -4.64 -12.67 0.51
C GLY A 21 -4.14 -11.34 1.01
N PHE A 22 -4.83 -10.26 0.65
CA PHE A 22 -4.54 -8.94 1.20
C PHE A 22 -5.01 -8.91 2.64
N ASP A 23 -4.13 -9.30 3.54
CA ASP A 23 -4.48 -9.52 4.94
C ASP A 23 -4.10 -8.33 5.83
N GLU A 24 -4.24 -8.54 7.14
CA GLU A 24 -3.98 -7.49 8.12
C GLU A 24 -2.52 -7.02 8.10
N VAL A 25 -1.58 -7.93 7.86
CA VAL A 25 -0.17 -7.57 7.82
C VAL A 25 0.12 -6.68 6.62
N ASP A 26 -0.46 -6.99 5.46
CA ASP A 26 -0.33 -6.16 4.27
C ASP A 26 -0.86 -4.75 4.51
N ARG A 27 -2.04 -4.65 5.13
CA ARG A 27 -2.64 -3.36 5.47
C ARG A 27 -1.77 -2.60 6.46
N ARG A 28 -1.27 -3.27 7.47
CA ARG A 28 -0.42 -2.65 8.47
C ARG A 28 0.88 -2.16 7.87
N LEU A 29 1.45 -2.91 6.92
CA LEU A 29 2.66 -2.51 6.23
C LEU A 29 2.45 -1.19 5.49
N LEU A 30 1.39 -1.12 4.69
CA LEU A 30 1.07 0.08 3.92
C LEU A 30 0.74 1.26 4.84
N ARG A 31 -0.04 1.03 5.87
CA ARG A 31 -0.40 2.09 6.82
C ARG A 31 0.81 2.60 7.57
N THR A 32 1.74 1.72 7.89
CA THR A 32 2.98 2.13 8.55
C THR A 32 3.78 3.07 7.66
N ILE A 33 3.91 2.73 6.38
CA ILE A 33 4.61 3.60 5.43
C ILE A 33 3.88 4.95 5.34
N ILE A 34 2.58 4.93 5.21
CA ILE A 34 1.78 6.15 5.05
C ILE A 34 1.81 7.02 6.30
N GLU A 35 1.56 6.42 7.46
CA GLU A 35 1.38 7.18 8.70
C GLU A 35 2.68 7.55 9.39
N LYS A 36 3.66 6.64 9.39
CA LYS A 36 4.91 6.88 10.11
C LYS A 36 6.02 7.45 9.25
N PHE A 37 5.96 7.24 7.95
CA PHE A 37 7.01 7.66 7.03
C PHE A 37 6.50 8.55 5.90
N ASN A 38 5.31 9.12 6.07
CA ASN A 38 4.70 10.03 5.10
C ASN A 38 4.61 9.46 3.69
N GLY A 39 4.39 8.17 3.57
CA GLY A 39 4.31 7.50 2.28
C GLY A 39 5.63 7.00 1.75
N GLY A 40 6.70 7.23 2.46
CA GLY A 40 8.04 6.82 2.06
C GLY A 40 8.82 7.94 1.38
N PRO A 41 10.02 7.67 0.89
CA PRO A 41 10.66 6.35 0.88
C PRO A 41 11.16 5.91 2.26
N VAL A 42 11.08 4.62 2.51
CA VAL A 42 11.55 4.05 3.77
C VAL A 42 12.29 2.73 3.49
N GLY A 43 13.44 2.55 4.11
CA GLY A 43 14.21 1.32 3.97
C GLY A 43 13.51 0.15 4.65
N VAL A 44 13.76 -1.06 4.14
CA VAL A 44 13.10 -2.25 4.67
C VAL A 44 13.45 -2.50 6.13
N ALA A 45 14.68 -2.18 6.54
CA ALA A 45 15.09 -2.38 7.93
C ALA A 45 14.30 -1.48 8.89
N SER A 46 14.11 -0.21 8.50
CA SER A 46 13.34 0.73 9.30
C SER A 46 11.86 0.34 9.35
N LEU A 47 11.35 -0.12 8.22
CA LEU A 47 9.97 -0.58 8.12
C LEU A 47 9.74 -1.81 9.00
N ALA A 48 10.65 -2.78 8.92
CA ALA A 48 10.55 -4.00 9.72
C ALA A 48 10.57 -3.67 11.21
N ALA A 49 11.45 -2.78 11.62
CA ALA A 49 11.52 -2.36 13.02
C ALA A 49 10.23 -1.69 13.47
N ALA A 50 9.67 -0.82 12.64
CA ALA A 50 8.43 -0.11 12.97
C ALA A 50 7.23 -1.06 13.08
N MET A 51 7.25 -2.15 12.34
CA MET A 51 6.17 -3.13 12.32
C MET A 51 6.36 -4.29 13.28
N SER A 52 7.55 -4.41 13.86
CA SER A 52 7.94 -5.60 14.64
C SER A 52 7.82 -6.87 13.82
N GLU A 53 8.22 -6.79 12.55
CA GLU A 53 8.23 -7.91 11.62
C GLU A 53 9.65 -8.22 11.20
N GLU A 54 9.85 -9.44 10.70
CA GLU A 54 11.15 -9.82 10.18
C GLU A 54 11.36 -9.22 8.80
N ARG A 55 12.56 -8.71 8.56
CA ARG A 55 12.92 -8.14 7.28
C ARG A 55 12.72 -9.10 6.13
N ASP A 56 13.12 -10.37 6.32
CA ASP A 56 12.99 -11.39 5.28
C ASP A 56 11.54 -11.64 4.92
N ALA A 57 10.64 -11.63 5.91
CA ALA A 57 9.22 -11.81 5.66
C ALA A 57 8.67 -10.68 4.79
N ILE A 58 9.09 -9.45 5.08
CA ILE A 58 8.65 -8.29 4.28
C ILE A 58 9.14 -8.44 2.85
N GLU A 59 10.42 -8.71 2.65
CA GLU A 59 11.01 -8.79 1.32
C GLU A 59 10.51 -9.97 0.50
N ASP A 60 10.30 -11.11 1.13
CA ASP A 60 10.00 -12.34 0.41
C ASP A 60 8.53 -12.64 0.27
N ILE A 61 7.70 -12.13 1.18
CA ILE A 61 6.28 -12.48 1.22
C ILE A 61 5.40 -11.27 0.89
N TYR A 62 5.57 -10.17 1.61
CA TYR A 62 4.62 -9.05 1.52
C TYR A 62 4.93 -8.10 0.37
N GLU A 63 6.17 -7.70 0.18
CA GLU A 63 6.53 -6.76 -0.88
C GLU A 63 6.18 -7.27 -2.28
N PRO A 64 6.53 -8.52 -2.64
CA PRO A 64 6.22 -8.98 -4.00
C PRO A 64 4.75 -8.91 -4.33
N PHE A 65 3.90 -9.28 -3.39
CA PHE A 65 2.46 -9.22 -3.58
C PHE A 65 1.98 -7.78 -3.73
N LEU A 66 2.41 -6.89 -2.83
CA LEU A 66 1.98 -5.50 -2.84
C LEU A 66 2.45 -4.75 -4.08
N ILE A 67 3.64 -5.08 -4.57
CA ILE A 67 4.15 -4.50 -5.81
C ILE A 67 3.31 -4.99 -6.99
N GLN A 68 2.97 -6.27 -7.00
CA GLN A 68 2.18 -6.86 -8.08
C GLN A 68 0.80 -6.21 -8.20
N ILE A 69 0.15 -5.93 -7.08
CA ILE A 69 -1.17 -5.30 -7.10
C ILE A 69 -1.11 -3.77 -7.21
N GLY A 70 0.09 -3.22 -7.26
CA GLY A 70 0.29 -1.79 -7.50
C GLY A 70 0.12 -0.90 -6.28
N PHE A 71 0.24 -1.45 -5.07
CA PHE A 71 0.11 -0.68 -3.84
C PHE A 71 1.44 -0.21 -3.29
N LEU A 72 2.54 -0.80 -3.75
CA LEU A 72 3.87 -0.49 -3.24
C LEU A 72 4.84 -0.34 -4.40
N ASP A 73 5.71 0.66 -4.32
CA ASP A 73 6.81 0.84 -5.27
C ASP A 73 8.14 0.70 -4.54
N ARG A 74 9.10 0.14 -5.26
CA ARG A 74 10.45 -0.02 -4.77
C ARG A 74 11.35 0.96 -5.53
N THR A 75 11.94 1.90 -4.80
CA THR A 75 12.80 2.91 -5.37
C THR A 75 14.22 2.76 -4.82
N PRO A 76 15.22 3.41 -5.45
CA PRO A 76 16.58 3.38 -4.91
C PRO A 76 16.69 3.92 -3.49
N ARG A 77 15.74 4.75 -3.08
CA ARG A 77 15.71 5.33 -1.72
C ARG A 77 14.95 4.49 -0.72
N GLY A 78 14.16 3.54 -1.18
CA GLY A 78 13.37 2.69 -0.31
C GLY A 78 11.98 2.42 -0.85
N ARG A 79 11.08 1.98 0.02
CA ARG A 79 9.72 1.60 -0.35
C ARG A 79 8.79 2.79 -0.22
N VAL A 80 7.90 2.92 -1.20
CA VAL A 80 6.95 4.04 -1.28
C VAL A 80 5.55 3.50 -1.47
N ALA A 81 4.59 4.00 -0.70
CA ALA A 81 3.19 3.69 -0.91
C ALA A 81 2.69 4.45 -2.14
N THR A 82 1.98 3.76 -3.02
CA THR A 82 1.49 4.35 -4.26
C THR A 82 0.20 5.13 -4.03
N THR A 83 -0.17 5.96 -5.01
CA THR A 83 -1.46 6.65 -4.98
C THR A 83 -2.61 5.65 -4.82
N ARG A 84 -2.49 4.49 -5.46
CA ARG A 84 -3.50 3.44 -5.37
C ARG A 84 -3.67 2.94 -3.93
N ALA A 85 -2.58 2.83 -3.18
CA ALA A 85 -2.64 2.45 -1.77
C ALA A 85 -3.38 3.51 -0.95
N TYR A 86 -3.10 4.78 -1.19
CA TYR A 86 -3.81 5.87 -0.51
C TYR A 86 -5.31 5.80 -0.82
N GLU A 87 -5.65 5.57 -2.08
CA GLU A 87 -7.06 5.48 -2.48
C GLU A 87 -7.76 4.31 -1.79
N TYR A 88 -7.07 3.20 -1.64
CA TYR A 88 -7.64 2.04 -0.94
C TYR A 88 -8.05 2.39 0.49
N PHE A 89 -7.24 3.19 1.18
CA PHE A 89 -7.54 3.61 2.55
C PHE A 89 -8.40 4.86 2.63
N GLY A 90 -8.83 5.40 1.50
CA GLY A 90 -9.62 6.62 1.48
C GLY A 90 -8.84 7.86 1.85
N LEU A 91 -7.53 7.86 1.59
CA LEU A 91 -6.64 8.97 1.93
C LEU A 91 -6.14 9.66 0.67
N SER A 92 -5.74 10.93 0.81
CA SER A 92 -5.14 11.68 -0.29
C SER A 92 -3.64 11.46 -0.30
N ALA A 93 -3.11 11.14 -1.47
CA ALA A 93 -1.67 10.94 -1.64
C ALA A 93 -0.92 12.26 -1.47
N PRO A 94 0.31 12.23 -0.88
CA PRO A 94 1.11 13.44 -0.77
C PRO A 94 1.38 14.05 -2.14
N GLY A 95 1.26 15.36 -2.25
CA GLY A 95 1.47 16.07 -3.48
C GLY A 95 0.23 16.25 -4.33
N LYS A 96 -0.78 15.43 -4.17
CA LYS A 96 -2.03 15.59 -4.92
C LYS A 96 -2.77 16.86 -4.55
N ASP A 97 -2.66 17.27 -3.29
CA ASP A 97 -3.32 18.48 -2.81
C ASP A 97 -2.49 19.73 -3.00
N ARG A 98 -1.30 19.58 -3.55
CA ARG A 98 -0.42 20.71 -3.80
C ARG A 98 -0.70 21.27 -5.19
N LEU A 99 -1.21 22.46 -5.19
CA LEU A 99 -1.52 23.16 -6.43
C LEU A 99 -0.43 24.19 -6.70
N TRP A 100 0.39 23.92 -7.67
CA TRP A 100 1.41 24.87 -8.15
C TRP A 100 1.67 24.68 -9.60
#